data_66898c003950eddb0909b5269bbd6a44
#
_entry.id   66898c003950eddb0909b5269bbd6a44
#
_cell.length_a   1.000
_cell.length_b   1.000
_cell.length_c   1.000
_cell.angle_alpha   90.00
_cell.angle_beta   90.00
_cell.angle_gamma   90.00
#
_symmetry.space_group_name_H-M   'P 1'
#
loop_
_entity.id
_entity.type
_entity.pdbx_description
1 polymer ?
#
loop_
_entity_poly.entity_id
_entity_poly.type
_entity_poly.pdbx_seq_one_letter_code
_entity_poly.pdbx_strand_id
1 'polypeptide(L)'
;MKSEYISSGVGAAQFHATRWTLVISAAQSQVEGGRAALAELCQVYWYSLYSFARLRGRPPHDAQDLTQGFFLHLVKYRALTHVDQLKGKFRSFLVASFQNHLSVEAHRARSLKRGGKCEFVSLDLKSAENRYRLEPADHLTPEKIFDARWAVTLLGRAMTLLGNEYAAQGKSSICEILKVFLRIGDAKGSPPYEEAAKVLGVGVGAVKTLIHRLRKRYSAHLRLEVGRTVSDPAEIDDEIHALCEALIAAEAE
;
A
#
# COMPACT_ATOMS: atom_id res chain seq x y z
N MET A 1 8.33 18.87 54.95
CA MET A 1 7.32 18.14 54.13
C MET A 1 7.55 18.51 52.70
N LYS A 2 8.25 17.65 51.93
CA LYS A 2 8.51 17.82 50.50
C LYS A 2 7.46 17.03 49.75
N SER A 3 6.68 17.72 48.90
CA SER A 3 5.68 17.12 48.02
C SER A 3 6.41 16.62 46.76
N GLU A 4 6.41 15.30 46.54
CA GLU A 4 6.88 14.67 45.32
C GLU A 4 5.81 14.78 44.26
N TYR A 5 6.11 15.55 43.22
CA TYR A 5 5.35 15.54 41.97
C TYR A 5 5.71 14.27 41.17
N ILE A 6 4.77 13.34 41.14
CA ILE A 6 4.86 12.18 40.24
C ILE A 6 4.61 12.68 38.81
N SER A 7 5.67 12.77 38.09
CA SER A 7 5.63 13.00 36.64
C SER A 7 5.09 11.74 35.96
N SER A 8 3.82 11.79 35.54
CA SER A 8 3.21 10.76 34.67
C SER A 8 3.92 10.77 33.33
N GLY A 9 4.73 9.75 33.10
CA GLY A 9 5.40 9.53 31.85
C GLY A 9 4.39 9.44 30.70
N VAL A 10 4.39 10.46 29.85
CA VAL A 10 3.77 10.40 28.52
C VAL A 10 4.45 9.25 27.78
N GLY A 11 3.67 8.21 27.49
CA GLY A 11 4.14 7.03 26.79
C GLY A 11 4.90 7.42 25.54
N ALA A 12 6.13 6.94 25.45
CA ALA A 12 6.95 7.04 24.26
C ALA A 12 6.11 6.52 23.08
N ALA A 13 5.75 7.42 22.17
CA ALA A 13 5.16 7.03 20.90
C ALA A 13 6.11 6.01 20.28
N GLN A 14 5.68 4.75 20.18
CA GLN A 14 6.37 3.75 19.39
C GLN A 14 6.38 4.29 17.96
N PHE A 15 7.50 4.86 17.55
CA PHE A 15 7.77 5.19 16.17
C PHE A 15 7.74 3.88 15.40
N HIS A 16 6.61 3.60 14.75
CA HIS A 16 6.54 2.50 13.80
C HIS A 16 7.60 2.77 12.74
N ALA A 17 8.53 1.82 12.61
CA ALA A 17 9.61 1.90 11.64
C ALA A 17 9.05 2.33 10.29
N THR A 18 9.55 3.41 9.71
CA THR A 18 9.21 3.82 8.36
C THR A 18 9.55 2.68 7.40
N ARG A 19 8.91 2.61 6.23
CA ARG A 19 9.29 1.60 5.22
C ARG A 19 10.75 1.76 4.77
N TRP A 20 11.32 2.95 4.91
CA TRP A 20 12.75 3.16 4.79
C TRP A 20 13.55 2.34 5.83
N THR A 21 13.09 2.28 7.07
CA THR A 21 13.70 1.42 8.10
C THR A 21 13.52 -0.05 7.76
N LEU A 22 12.36 -0.44 7.19
CA LEU A 22 12.14 -1.80 6.67
C LEU A 22 13.06 -2.09 5.49
N VAL A 23 13.24 -1.12 4.59
CA VAL A 23 14.17 -1.21 3.45
C VAL A 23 15.60 -1.40 3.94
N ILE A 24 16.05 -0.60 4.91
CA ILE A 24 17.38 -0.69 5.50
C ILE A 24 17.53 -2.03 6.24
N SER A 25 16.52 -2.48 6.99
CA SER A 25 16.53 -3.78 7.68
C SER A 25 16.53 -4.94 6.68
N ALA A 26 15.78 -4.84 5.57
CA ALA A 26 15.80 -5.82 4.49
C ALA A 26 17.18 -5.89 3.80
N ALA A 27 17.87 -4.75 3.69
CA ALA A 27 19.21 -4.66 3.14
C ALA A 27 20.27 -5.33 4.04
N GLN A 28 20.02 -5.37 5.35
CA GLN A 28 20.89 -6.04 6.34
C GLN A 28 20.55 -7.53 6.52
N SER A 29 19.92 -8.15 5.58
CA SER A 29 19.13 -9.38 5.54
C SER A 29 19.77 -10.70 6.00
N GLN A 30 20.81 -10.69 6.81
CA GLN A 30 21.27 -11.89 7.53
C GLN A 30 20.50 -12.13 8.84
N VAL A 31 19.60 -11.21 9.21
CA VAL A 31 18.81 -11.28 10.43
C VAL A 31 17.36 -11.62 10.05
N GLU A 32 16.69 -12.42 10.87
CA GLU A 32 15.29 -12.88 10.68
C GLU A 32 14.30 -11.73 10.36
N GLY A 33 14.54 -10.54 10.93
CA GLY A 33 13.80 -9.32 10.64
C GLY A 33 13.91 -8.80 9.20
N GLY A 34 15.00 -9.05 8.49
CA GLY A 34 15.20 -8.60 7.11
C GLY A 34 14.30 -9.34 6.11
N ARG A 35 14.05 -10.64 6.33
CA ARG A 35 13.13 -11.43 5.49
C ARG A 35 11.67 -10.98 5.65
N ALA A 36 11.24 -10.72 6.89
CA ALA A 36 9.89 -10.23 7.17
C ALA A 36 9.66 -8.83 6.55
N ALA A 37 10.63 -7.93 6.68
CA ALA A 37 10.59 -6.60 6.06
C ALA A 37 10.48 -6.67 4.53
N LEU A 38 11.26 -7.57 3.91
CA LEU A 38 11.19 -7.78 2.47
C LEU A 38 9.83 -8.36 2.04
N ALA A 39 9.30 -9.35 2.78
CA ALA A 39 7.99 -9.92 2.50
C ALA A 39 6.90 -8.84 2.57
N GLU A 40 6.97 -7.92 3.53
CA GLU A 40 6.06 -6.79 3.64
C GLU A 40 6.19 -5.84 2.44
N LEU A 41 7.40 -5.49 2.01
CA LEU A 41 7.63 -4.68 0.82
C LEU A 41 7.06 -5.37 -0.44
N CYS A 42 7.28 -6.67 -0.59
CA CYS A 42 6.70 -7.44 -1.68
C CYS A 42 5.17 -7.35 -1.68
N GLN A 43 4.52 -7.58 -0.54
CA GLN A 43 3.05 -7.52 -0.43
C GLN A 43 2.47 -6.16 -0.84
N VAL A 44 3.20 -5.07 -0.54
CA VAL A 44 2.73 -3.72 -0.81
C VAL A 44 2.94 -3.29 -2.26
N TYR A 45 4.09 -3.64 -2.84
CA TYR A 45 4.49 -3.10 -4.13
C TYR A 45 4.36 -4.10 -5.29
N TRP A 46 4.18 -5.39 -5.00
CA TRP A 46 4.18 -6.43 -6.03
C TRP A 46 3.15 -6.18 -7.13
N TYR A 47 1.90 -5.94 -6.73
CA TYR A 47 0.82 -5.75 -7.71
C TYR A 47 1.03 -4.51 -8.57
N SER A 48 1.49 -3.41 -8.00
CA SER A 48 1.77 -2.18 -8.75
C SER A 48 2.90 -2.37 -9.76
N LEU A 49 3.97 -3.11 -9.39
CA LEU A 49 5.08 -3.45 -10.29
C LEU A 49 4.65 -4.46 -11.35
N TYR A 50 3.88 -5.48 -10.98
CA TYR A 50 3.30 -6.43 -11.93
C TYR A 50 2.47 -5.71 -13.01
N SER A 51 1.56 -4.86 -12.59
CA SER A 51 0.72 -4.06 -13.49
C SER A 51 1.54 -3.15 -14.38
N PHE A 52 2.59 -2.53 -13.84
CA PHE A 52 3.53 -1.74 -14.62
C PHE A 52 4.20 -2.57 -15.74
N ALA A 53 4.66 -3.78 -15.44
CA ALA A 53 5.23 -4.68 -16.44
C ALA A 53 4.20 -5.08 -17.50
N ARG A 54 2.94 -5.36 -17.09
CA ARG A 54 1.82 -5.67 -17.99
C ARG A 54 1.56 -4.53 -18.98
N LEU A 55 1.52 -3.29 -18.49
CA LEU A 55 1.33 -2.09 -19.31
C LEU A 55 2.50 -1.83 -20.27
N ARG A 56 3.68 -2.29 -19.94
CA ARG A 56 4.85 -2.30 -20.84
C ARG A 56 4.81 -3.45 -21.86
N GLY A 57 3.65 -4.11 -22.02
CA GLY A 57 3.41 -5.16 -23.01
C GLY A 57 3.96 -6.53 -22.63
N ARG A 58 4.32 -6.77 -21.36
CA ARG A 58 4.78 -8.08 -20.94
C ARG A 58 3.60 -9.03 -20.75
N PRO A 59 3.68 -10.28 -21.26
CA PRO A 59 2.68 -11.31 -20.98
C PRO A 59 2.56 -11.59 -19.46
N PRO A 60 1.43 -12.16 -18.97
CA PRO A 60 1.22 -12.38 -17.54
C PRO A 60 2.35 -13.13 -16.83
N HIS A 61 2.82 -14.22 -17.39
CA HIS A 61 3.91 -15.02 -16.81
C HIS A 61 5.23 -14.24 -16.79
N ASP A 62 5.59 -13.57 -17.90
CA ASP A 62 6.81 -12.77 -17.97
C ASP A 62 6.76 -11.60 -16.96
N ALA A 63 5.62 -10.95 -16.83
CA ALA A 63 5.43 -9.86 -15.86
C ALA A 63 5.60 -10.36 -14.42
N GLN A 64 5.08 -11.56 -14.11
CA GLN A 64 5.28 -12.21 -12.83
C GLN A 64 6.75 -12.51 -12.57
N ASP A 65 7.40 -13.19 -13.51
CA ASP A 65 8.81 -13.59 -13.39
C ASP A 65 9.74 -12.38 -13.24
N LEU A 66 9.50 -11.33 -14.05
CA LEU A 66 10.26 -10.08 -13.99
C LEU A 66 10.08 -9.36 -12.65
N THR A 67 8.85 -9.35 -12.13
CA THR A 67 8.57 -8.72 -10.83
C THR A 67 9.21 -9.50 -9.67
N GLN A 68 9.12 -10.82 -9.69
CA GLN A 68 9.77 -11.68 -8.70
C GLN A 68 11.31 -11.56 -8.79
N GLY A 69 11.84 -11.64 -10.01
CA GLY A 69 13.27 -11.47 -10.27
C GLY A 69 13.82 -10.12 -9.81
N PHE A 70 13.01 -9.06 -9.91
CA PHE A 70 13.38 -7.75 -9.39
C PHE A 70 13.52 -7.72 -7.87
N PHE A 71 12.56 -8.28 -7.13
CA PHE A 71 12.68 -8.37 -5.68
C PHE A 71 13.89 -9.20 -5.24
N LEU A 72 14.16 -10.31 -5.94
CA LEU A 72 15.40 -11.09 -5.74
C LEU A 72 16.64 -10.25 -6.00
N HIS A 73 16.65 -9.45 -7.07
CA HIS A 73 17.76 -8.57 -7.40
C HIS A 73 18.01 -7.53 -6.30
N LEU A 74 16.94 -6.90 -5.78
CA LEU A 74 17.05 -5.95 -4.68
C LEU A 74 17.72 -6.56 -3.44
N VAL A 75 17.42 -7.82 -3.14
CA VAL A 75 18.00 -8.56 -2.00
C VAL A 75 19.44 -8.94 -2.28
N LYS A 76 19.66 -9.65 -3.40
CA LYS A 76 20.98 -10.25 -3.74
C LYS A 76 22.09 -9.22 -3.85
N TYR A 77 21.80 -8.09 -4.47
CA TYR A 77 22.79 -7.05 -4.72
C TYR A 77 22.80 -5.94 -3.69
N ARG A 78 22.06 -6.11 -2.59
CA ARG A 78 21.93 -5.08 -1.54
C ARG A 78 21.62 -3.70 -2.13
N ALA A 79 20.86 -3.67 -3.22
CA ALA A 79 20.54 -2.42 -3.93
C ALA A 79 19.85 -1.39 -3.01
N LEU A 80 19.23 -1.89 -1.94
CA LEU A 80 18.56 -1.08 -0.92
C LEU A 80 19.55 -0.41 0.06
N THR A 81 20.80 -0.85 0.16
CA THR A 81 21.81 -0.23 1.06
C THR A 81 22.31 1.12 0.55
N HIS A 82 22.18 1.37 -0.75
CA HIS A 82 22.63 2.59 -1.39
C HIS A 82 21.48 3.59 -1.63
N VAL A 83 20.30 3.26 -1.14
CA VAL A 83 19.13 4.15 -1.29
C VAL A 83 19.21 5.24 -0.23
N ASP A 84 19.41 6.47 -0.69
CA ASP A 84 19.48 7.65 0.15
C ASP A 84 18.07 8.21 0.36
N GLN A 85 17.64 8.25 1.60
CA GLN A 85 16.34 8.81 2.00
C GLN A 85 16.18 10.28 1.58
N LEU A 86 17.30 11.01 1.50
CA LEU A 86 17.32 12.43 1.12
C LEU A 86 17.08 12.66 -0.39
N LYS A 87 17.11 11.59 -1.21
CA LYS A 87 16.98 11.68 -2.67
C LYS A 87 15.56 11.48 -3.20
N GLY A 88 14.54 11.45 -2.34
CA GLY A 88 13.16 11.41 -2.76
C GLY A 88 12.35 10.19 -2.27
N LYS A 89 11.17 10.02 -2.87
CA LYS A 89 10.19 9.01 -2.45
C LYS A 89 10.65 7.59 -2.82
N PHE A 90 10.54 6.65 -1.88
CA PHE A 90 10.92 5.24 -2.10
C PHE A 90 10.21 4.63 -3.32
N ARG A 91 8.94 4.96 -3.56
CA ARG A 91 8.19 4.46 -4.73
C ARG A 91 8.81 4.90 -6.06
N SER A 92 9.30 6.16 -6.15
CA SER A 92 9.98 6.66 -7.36
C SER A 92 11.28 5.90 -7.63
N PHE A 93 12.05 5.61 -6.57
CA PHE A 93 13.22 4.74 -6.66
C PHE A 93 12.84 3.34 -7.15
N LEU A 94 11.76 2.73 -6.61
CA LEU A 94 11.31 1.41 -7.05
C LEU A 94 10.96 1.38 -8.53
N VAL A 95 10.19 2.36 -9.01
CA VAL A 95 9.79 2.43 -10.43
C VAL A 95 11.02 2.58 -11.32
N ALA A 96 11.92 3.52 -11.01
CA ALA A 96 13.14 3.73 -11.79
C ALA A 96 14.04 2.49 -11.81
N SER A 97 14.23 1.85 -10.65
CA SER A 97 15.01 0.62 -10.53
C SER A 97 14.37 -0.54 -11.29
N PHE A 98 13.05 -0.65 -11.26
CA PHE A 98 12.32 -1.68 -11.99
C PHE A 98 12.39 -1.46 -13.50
N GLN A 99 12.28 -0.24 -13.98
CA GLN A 99 12.48 0.10 -15.40
C GLN A 99 13.87 -0.33 -15.89
N ASN A 100 14.90 -0.04 -15.11
CA ASN A 100 16.26 -0.48 -15.42
C ASN A 100 16.36 -2.01 -15.45
N HIS A 101 15.75 -2.70 -14.47
CA HIS A 101 15.71 -4.16 -14.43
C HIS A 101 15.02 -4.73 -15.68
N LEU A 102 13.85 -4.21 -16.06
CA LEU A 102 13.13 -4.62 -17.28
C LEU A 102 13.99 -4.44 -18.53
N SER A 103 14.75 -3.36 -18.64
CA SER A 103 15.63 -3.07 -19.76
C SER A 103 16.79 -4.07 -19.83
N VAL A 104 17.44 -4.36 -18.71
CA VAL A 104 18.54 -5.33 -18.61
C VAL A 104 18.06 -6.74 -18.96
N GLU A 105 16.91 -7.16 -18.43
CA GLU A 105 16.36 -8.49 -18.71
C GLU A 105 15.89 -8.61 -20.19
N ALA A 106 15.37 -7.53 -20.80
CA ALA A 106 15.07 -7.52 -22.23
C ALA A 106 16.33 -7.68 -23.10
N HIS A 107 17.45 -7.07 -22.70
CA HIS A 107 18.74 -7.29 -23.39
C HIS A 107 19.26 -8.71 -23.19
N ARG A 108 19.16 -9.27 -21.98
CA ARG A 108 19.56 -10.65 -21.67
C ARG A 108 18.71 -11.68 -22.43
N ALA A 109 17.39 -11.48 -22.50
CA ALA A 109 16.48 -12.37 -23.22
C ALA A 109 16.77 -12.41 -24.72
N ARG A 110 17.29 -11.33 -25.31
CA ARG A 110 17.76 -11.28 -26.69
C ARG A 110 19.06 -12.07 -26.89
N SER A 111 19.88 -12.18 -25.86
CA SER A 111 21.21 -12.85 -25.92
C SER A 111 21.20 -14.28 -25.40
N LEU A 112 20.22 -14.71 -24.60
CA LEU A 112 20.18 -16.04 -23.97
C LEU A 112 18.75 -16.60 -23.93
N LYS A 113 18.48 -17.59 -24.77
CA LYS A 113 17.37 -18.52 -24.56
C LYS A 113 17.75 -19.50 -23.47
N ARG A 114 17.45 -19.28 -22.20
CA ARG A 114 17.29 -20.33 -21.17
C ARG A 114 16.80 -19.76 -19.83
N GLY A 115 15.69 -20.34 -19.34
CA GLY A 115 15.07 -20.01 -18.07
C GLY A 115 15.78 -20.60 -16.86
N GLY A 116 15.73 -19.87 -15.76
CA GLY A 116 15.99 -20.37 -14.43
C GLY A 116 14.74 -20.21 -13.59
N LYS A 117 14.17 -21.30 -13.10
CA LYS A 117 13.05 -21.30 -12.15
C LYS A 117 13.58 -20.94 -10.77
N CYS A 118 13.09 -19.86 -10.19
CA CYS A 118 13.18 -19.61 -8.74
C CYS A 118 11.77 -19.62 -8.17
N GLU A 119 11.51 -20.51 -7.22
CA GLU A 119 10.28 -20.53 -6.43
C GLU A 119 10.33 -19.41 -5.40
N PHE A 120 9.42 -18.47 -5.53
CA PHE A 120 9.16 -17.45 -4.52
C PHE A 120 7.66 -17.38 -4.25
N VAL A 121 7.31 -16.85 -3.07
CA VAL A 121 5.96 -16.68 -2.51
C VAL A 121 4.88 -16.76 -3.57
N SER A 122 4.01 -17.77 -3.47
CA SER A 122 2.84 -17.94 -4.33
C SER A 122 1.87 -16.78 -4.14
N LEU A 123 2.13 -15.68 -4.86
CA LEU A 123 1.17 -14.61 -5.03
C LEU A 123 0.17 -15.08 -6.09
N ASP A 124 -1.11 -14.98 -5.79
CA ASP A 124 -2.18 -15.47 -6.66
C ASP A 124 -2.22 -14.70 -7.99
N LEU A 125 -1.53 -15.24 -8.99
CA LEU A 125 -1.45 -14.68 -10.35
C LEU A 125 -2.84 -14.55 -10.97
N LYS A 126 -3.76 -15.50 -10.71
CA LYS A 126 -5.11 -15.44 -11.27
C LYS A 126 -5.88 -14.22 -10.74
N SER A 127 -5.78 -13.98 -9.44
CA SER A 127 -6.39 -12.80 -8.81
C SER A 127 -5.78 -11.50 -9.34
N ALA A 128 -4.46 -11.44 -9.47
CA ALA A 128 -3.76 -10.27 -10.00
C ALA A 128 -4.13 -9.98 -11.46
N GLU A 129 -4.19 -11.00 -12.32
CA GLU A 129 -4.56 -10.84 -13.73
C GLU A 129 -6.04 -10.48 -13.90
N ASN A 130 -6.94 -11.07 -13.10
CA ASN A 130 -8.34 -10.69 -13.11
C ASN A 130 -8.52 -9.23 -12.69
N ARG A 131 -7.82 -8.80 -11.65
CA ARG A 131 -7.81 -7.41 -11.22
C ARG A 131 -7.26 -6.50 -12.32
N TYR A 132 -6.14 -6.86 -12.95
CA TYR A 132 -5.54 -6.09 -14.05
C TYR A 132 -6.50 -5.87 -15.22
N ARG A 133 -7.29 -6.90 -15.61
CA ARG A 133 -8.26 -6.82 -16.71
C ARG A 133 -9.48 -5.95 -16.41
N LEU A 134 -9.83 -5.80 -15.13
CA LEU A 134 -10.99 -5.04 -14.68
C LEU A 134 -10.65 -3.55 -14.45
N GLU A 135 -9.37 -3.20 -14.36
CA GLU A 135 -8.93 -1.85 -14.08
C GLU A 135 -8.63 -1.10 -15.39
N PRO A 136 -9.34 0.01 -15.71
CA PRO A 136 -9.05 0.83 -16.90
C PRO A 136 -7.61 1.35 -16.87
N ALA A 137 -6.96 1.41 -18.03
CA ALA A 137 -5.56 1.79 -18.10
C ALA A 137 -5.17 2.55 -19.37
N ASP A 138 -6.12 2.83 -20.26
CA ASP A 138 -5.80 3.10 -21.69
C ASP A 138 -5.19 4.49 -21.96
N HIS A 139 -5.27 5.46 -21.05
CA HIS A 139 -4.81 6.85 -21.29
C HIS A 139 -3.79 7.37 -20.26
N LEU A 140 -3.42 6.54 -19.29
CA LEU A 140 -2.43 6.94 -18.28
C LEU A 140 -1.05 6.34 -18.60
N THR A 141 0.00 7.08 -18.20
CA THR A 141 1.35 6.52 -18.27
C THR A 141 1.50 5.36 -17.26
N PRO A 142 2.37 4.37 -17.54
CA PRO A 142 2.61 3.27 -16.61
C PRO A 142 2.97 3.72 -15.19
N GLU A 143 3.66 4.86 -15.05
CA GLU A 143 4.04 5.47 -13.78
C GLU A 143 2.82 5.98 -13.00
N LYS A 144 1.89 6.68 -13.66
CA LYS A 144 0.65 7.16 -13.04
C LYS A 144 -0.24 5.99 -12.61
N ILE A 145 -0.32 4.94 -13.43
CA ILE A 145 -1.06 3.73 -13.07
C ILE A 145 -0.41 3.01 -11.89
N PHE A 146 0.92 2.95 -11.83
CA PHE A 146 1.63 2.44 -10.66
C PHE A 146 1.21 3.20 -9.40
N ASP A 147 1.21 4.54 -9.44
CA ASP A 147 0.84 5.38 -8.31
C ASP A 147 -0.62 5.15 -7.89
N ALA A 148 -1.55 5.09 -8.84
CA ALA A 148 -2.96 4.82 -8.56
C ALA A 148 -3.18 3.44 -7.92
N ARG A 149 -2.55 2.39 -8.46
CA ARG A 149 -2.67 1.02 -7.92
C ARG A 149 -2.01 0.84 -6.57
N TRP A 150 -0.92 1.55 -6.36
CA TRP A 150 -0.29 1.62 -5.05
C TRP A 150 -1.19 2.34 -4.03
N ALA A 151 -1.83 3.44 -4.42
CA ALA A 151 -2.81 4.14 -3.58
C ALA A 151 -3.97 3.22 -3.18
N VAL A 152 -4.56 2.46 -4.12
CA VAL A 152 -5.61 1.46 -3.82
C VAL A 152 -5.12 0.42 -2.81
N THR A 153 -3.86 -0.01 -2.93
CA THR A 153 -3.26 -0.96 -1.97
C THR A 153 -3.16 -0.37 -0.56
N LEU A 154 -2.77 0.90 -0.43
CA LEU A 154 -2.72 1.58 0.87
C LEU A 154 -4.13 1.77 1.48
N LEU A 155 -5.11 2.16 0.67
CA LEU A 155 -6.51 2.27 1.10
C LEU A 155 -7.03 0.93 1.62
N GLY A 156 -6.76 -0.16 0.91
CA GLY A 156 -7.13 -1.52 1.33
C GLY A 156 -6.48 -1.93 2.66
N ARG A 157 -5.20 -1.61 2.85
CA ARG A 157 -4.49 -1.86 4.13
C ARG A 157 -5.08 -1.07 5.28
N ALA A 158 -5.34 0.23 5.07
CA ALA A 158 -6.00 1.07 6.08
C ALA A 158 -7.38 0.51 6.45
N MET A 159 -8.14 0.00 5.48
CA MET A 159 -9.42 -0.67 5.73
C MET A 159 -9.27 -1.95 6.55
N THR A 160 -8.26 -2.77 6.24
CA THR A 160 -7.96 -3.99 7.01
C THR A 160 -7.61 -3.67 8.46
N LEU A 161 -6.77 -2.65 8.68
CA LEU A 161 -6.40 -2.20 10.03
C LEU A 161 -7.63 -1.70 10.81
N LEU A 162 -8.49 -0.93 10.16
CA LEU A 162 -9.76 -0.48 10.74
C LEU A 162 -10.66 -1.66 11.12
N GLY A 163 -10.80 -2.64 10.22
CA GLY A 163 -11.59 -3.86 10.49
C GLY A 163 -11.05 -4.63 11.70
N ASN A 164 -9.74 -4.81 11.78
CA ASN A 164 -9.08 -5.49 12.90
C ASN A 164 -9.28 -4.73 14.22
N GLU A 165 -9.21 -3.39 14.20
CA GLU A 165 -9.47 -2.57 15.39
C GLU A 165 -10.91 -2.74 15.88
N TYR A 166 -11.89 -2.73 14.97
CA TYR A 166 -13.30 -2.92 15.33
C TYR A 166 -13.57 -4.35 15.78
N ALA A 167 -12.91 -5.35 15.18
CA ALA A 167 -13.02 -6.74 15.60
C ALA A 167 -12.50 -6.95 17.02
N ALA A 168 -11.36 -6.37 17.36
CA ALA A 168 -10.80 -6.41 18.71
C ALA A 168 -11.73 -5.80 19.78
N GLN A 169 -12.62 -4.86 19.37
CA GLN A 169 -13.63 -4.25 20.23
C GLN A 169 -14.97 -4.99 20.22
N GLY A 170 -15.10 -6.11 19.52
CA GLY A 170 -16.37 -6.84 19.33
C GLY A 170 -17.39 -6.09 18.47
N LYS A 171 -16.95 -5.15 17.63
CA LYS A 171 -17.81 -4.27 16.82
C LYS A 171 -17.70 -4.52 15.31
N SER A 172 -17.33 -5.74 14.90
CA SER A 172 -17.13 -6.08 13.48
C SER A 172 -18.36 -5.77 12.63
N SER A 173 -19.56 -6.11 13.11
CA SER A 173 -20.82 -5.85 12.40
C SER A 173 -21.06 -4.36 12.16
N ILE A 174 -20.72 -3.51 13.12
CA ILE A 174 -20.83 -2.04 12.97
C ILE A 174 -19.89 -1.56 11.85
N CYS A 175 -18.65 -2.04 11.82
CA CYS A 175 -17.70 -1.70 10.78
C CYS A 175 -18.20 -2.14 9.39
N GLU A 176 -18.67 -3.38 9.28
CA GLU A 176 -19.20 -3.93 8.01
C GLU A 176 -20.38 -3.12 7.46
N ILE A 177 -21.33 -2.74 8.32
CA ILE A 177 -22.48 -1.93 7.92
C ILE A 177 -22.06 -0.52 7.48
N LEU A 178 -21.10 0.09 8.19
CA LEU A 178 -20.73 1.48 7.97
C LEU A 178 -19.62 1.69 6.95
N LYS A 179 -18.86 0.67 6.56
CA LYS A 179 -17.74 0.80 5.59
C LYS A 179 -18.18 1.34 4.22
N VAL A 180 -19.45 1.13 3.83
CA VAL A 180 -20.00 1.66 2.57
C VAL A 180 -19.98 3.18 2.50
N PHE A 181 -19.97 3.86 3.66
CA PHE A 181 -19.91 5.32 3.77
C PHE A 181 -18.46 5.86 3.75
N LEU A 182 -17.45 5.00 3.63
CA LEU A 182 -16.05 5.39 3.45
C LEU A 182 -15.63 5.52 1.97
N ARG A 183 -16.52 5.18 1.03
CA ARG A 183 -16.23 5.29 -0.40
C ARG A 183 -15.86 6.73 -0.75
N ILE A 184 -14.75 6.89 -1.48
CA ILE A 184 -14.35 8.13 -2.11
C ILE A 184 -15.10 8.16 -3.45
N GLY A 185 -15.89 9.20 -3.69
CA GLY A 185 -16.71 9.32 -4.89
C GLY A 185 -18.18 9.55 -4.59
N ASP A 186 -19.00 9.48 -5.59
CA ASP A 186 -20.39 9.92 -5.60
C ASP A 186 -21.23 9.51 -4.37
N ALA A 187 -21.73 10.51 -3.67
CA ALA A 187 -22.78 10.34 -2.64
C ALA A 187 -24.06 9.68 -3.18
N LYS A 188 -24.21 9.61 -4.51
CA LYS A 188 -25.37 9.00 -5.19
C LYS A 188 -25.46 7.48 -5.02
N GLY A 189 -24.38 6.80 -4.63
CA GLY A 189 -24.37 5.35 -4.40
C GLY A 189 -24.34 4.93 -2.94
N SER A 190 -24.34 5.85 -1.99
CA SER A 190 -24.38 5.52 -0.56
C SER A 190 -25.80 5.17 -0.15
N PRO A 191 -26.02 4.08 0.64
CA PRO A 191 -27.34 3.75 1.15
C PRO A 191 -27.84 4.88 2.07
N PRO A 192 -29.18 5.03 2.18
CA PRO A 192 -29.78 6.00 3.10
C PRO A 192 -29.32 5.73 4.54
N TYR A 193 -29.06 6.77 5.33
CA TYR A 193 -28.70 6.62 6.75
C TYR A 193 -29.77 5.90 7.54
N GLU A 194 -31.02 5.97 7.10
CA GLU A 194 -32.17 5.32 7.68
C GLU A 194 -32.08 3.79 7.62
N GLU A 195 -31.50 3.23 6.56
CA GLU A 195 -31.25 1.80 6.44
C GLU A 195 -30.21 1.33 7.47
N ALA A 196 -29.10 2.02 7.55
CA ALA A 196 -28.07 1.73 8.55
C ALA A 196 -28.62 1.90 9.99
N ALA A 197 -29.49 2.89 10.21
CA ALA A 197 -30.14 3.12 11.49
C ALA A 197 -31.05 1.94 11.91
N LYS A 198 -31.85 1.42 10.98
CA LYS A 198 -32.70 0.24 11.20
C LYS A 198 -31.87 -1.00 11.53
N VAL A 199 -30.83 -1.26 10.75
CA VAL A 199 -29.97 -2.46 10.95
C VAL A 199 -29.20 -2.39 12.27
N LEU A 200 -28.76 -1.20 12.67
CA LEU A 200 -28.01 -1.00 13.91
C LEU A 200 -28.90 -0.81 15.14
N GLY A 201 -30.22 -0.64 14.96
CA GLY A 201 -31.15 -0.38 16.06
C GLY A 201 -30.93 0.97 16.76
N VAL A 202 -30.45 1.99 16.04
CA VAL A 202 -30.11 3.31 16.59
C VAL A 202 -30.76 4.44 15.78
N GLY A 203 -30.80 5.64 16.33
CA GLY A 203 -31.31 6.81 15.59
C GLY A 203 -30.34 7.29 14.48
N VAL A 204 -30.86 7.95 13.46
CA VAL A 204 -30.08 8.50 12.32
C VAL A 204 -28.96 9.45 12.78
N GLY A 205 -29.20 10.25 13.82
CA GLY A 205 -28.16 11.10 14.42
C GLY A 205 -26.98 10.32 14.98
N ALA A 206 -27.25 9.17 15.62
CA ALA A 206 -26.22 8.27 16.10
C ALA A 206 -25.42 7.65 14.94
N VAL A 207 -26.09 7.26 13.84
CA VAL A 207 -25.42 6.75 12.62
C VAL A 207 -24.43 7.77 12.07
N LYS A 208 -24.83 9.04 11.91
CA LYS A 208 -23.93 10.12 11.46
C LYS A 208 -22.72 10.27 12.36
N THR A 209 -22.90 10.18 13.69
CA THR A 209 -21.81 10.23 14.64
C THR A 209 -20.86 9.02 14.50
N LEU A 210 -21.41 7.83 14.33
CA LEU A 210 -20.64 6.61 14.11
C LEU A 210 -19.83 6.68 12.81
N ILE A 211 -20.43 7.15 11.71
CA ILE A 211 -19.74 7.36 10.42
C ILE A 211 -18.60 8.38 10.57
N HIS A 212 -18.85 9.50 11.28
CA HIS A 212 -17.80 10.49 11.53
C HIS A 212 -16.60 9.87 12.28
N ARG A 213 -16.88 9.09 13.33
CA ARG A 213 -15.83 8.39 14.09
C ARG A 213 -15.10 7.37 13.23
N LEU A 214 -15.82 6.59 12.41
CA LEU A 214 -15.25 5.63 11.49
C LEU A 214 -14.31 6.30 10.48
N ARG A 215 -14.74 7.41 9.86
CA ARG A 215 -13.93 8.22 8.93
C ARG A 215 -12.65 8.73 9.59
N LYS A 216 -12.76 9.25 10.83
CA LYS A 216 -11.61 9.73 11.60
C LYS A 216 -10.60 8.61 11.86
N ARG A 217 -11.07 7.41 12.24
CA ARG A 217 -10.21 6.23 12.46
C ARG A 217 -9.57 5.74 11.17
N TYR A 218 -10.36 5.65 10.10
CA TYR A 218 -9.85 5.28 8.78
C TYR A 218 -8.74 6.24 8.30
N SER A 219 -8.98 7.54 8.41
CA SER A 219 -7.97 8.56 8.08
C SER A 219 -6.70 8.40 8.92
N ALA A 220 -6.82 8.09 10.22
CA ALA A 220 -5.67 7.85 11.08
C ALA A 220 -4.85 6.61 10.61
N HIS A 221 -5.51 5.51 10.24
CA HIS A 221 -4.83 4.33 9.69
C HIS A 221 -4.19 4.62 8.34
N LEU A 222 -4.87 5.38 7.46
CA LEU A 222 -4.30 5.79 6.18
C LEU A 222 -3.04 6.65 6.37
N ARG A 223 -3.11 7.65 7.25
CA ARG A 223 -1.95 8.49 7.59
C ARG A 223 -0.79 7.67 8.16
N LEU A 224 -1.08 6.65 8.96
CA LEU A 224 -0.08 5.72 9.48
C LEU A 224 0.58 4.93 8.33
N GLU A 225 -0.19 4.39 7.39
CA GLU A 225 0.33 3.64 6.25
C GLU A 225 1.15 4.54 5.31
N VAL A 226 0.68 5.75 5.03
CA VAL A 226 1.41 6.74 4.23
C VAL A 226 2.68 7.21 4.96
N GLY A 227 2.59 7.48 6.25
CA GLY A 227 3.74 7.89 7.09
C GLY A 227 4.89 6.89 7.10
N ARG A 228 4.60 5.61 6.81
CA ARG A 228 5.63 4.58 6.62
C ARG A 228 6.39 4.71 5.29
N THR A 229 5.91 5.49 4.35
CA THR A 229 6.43 5.57 2.97
C THR A 229 7.17 6.87 2.69
N VAL A 230 7.05 7.86 3.54
CA VAL A 230 7.74 9.15 3.47
C VAL A 230 8.89 9.20 4.47
N SER A 231 9.87 10.04 4.19
CA SER A 231 11.03 10.23 5.05
C SER A 231 10.76 11.23 6.17
N ASP A 232 9.99 12.27 5.86
CA ASP A 232 9.60 13.33 6.79
C ASP A 232 8.09 13.24 7.08
N PRO A 233 7.67 13.18 8.34
CA PRO A 233 6.25 13.26 8.71
C PRO A 233 5.51 14.49 8.16
N ALA A 234 6.20 15.60 7.90
CA ALA A 234 5.63 16.78 7.28
C ALA A 234 5.15 16.55 5.84
N GLU A 235 5.70 15.54 5.15
CA GLU A 235 5.34 15.18 3.78
C GLU A 235 4.08 14.30 3.67
N ILE A 236 3.50 13.86 4.80
CA ILE A 236 2.36 12.92 4.80
C ILE A 236 1.15 13.51 4.04
N ASP A 237 0.83 14.77 4.28
CA ASP A 237 -0.32 15.41 3.65
C ASP A 237 -0.12 15.60 2.15
N ASP A 238 1.06 16.03 1.74
CA ASP A 238 1.43 16.15 0.32
C ASP A 238 1.41 14.80 -0.39
N GLU A 239 1.85 13.75 0.30
CA GLU A 239 1.80 12.39 -0.26
C GLU A 239 0.37 11.89 -0.41
N ILE A 240 -0.50 12.13 0.57
CA ILE A 240 -1.93 11.79 0.48
C ILE A 240 -2.58 12.55 -0.68
N HIS A 241 -2.29 13.84 -0.86
CA HIS A 241 -2.77 14.62 -2.00
C HIS A 241 -2.34 14.02 -3.34
N ALA A 242 -1.06 13.72 -3.50
CA ALA A 242 -0.53 13.12 -4.73
C ALA A 242 -1.19 11.76 -5.04
N LEU A 243 -1.51 10.96 -4.01
CA LEU A 243 -2.22 9.70 -4.17
C LEU A 243 -3.69 9.89 -4.57
N CYS A 244 -4.37 10.90 -3.99
CA CYS A 244 -5.73 11.25 -4.39
C CYS A 244 -5.78 11.71 -5.85
N GLU A 245 -4.83 12.56 -6.29
CA GLU A 245 -4.72 13.00 -7.68
C GLU A 245 -4.51 11.81 -8.64
N ALA A 246 -3.65 10.85 -8.26
CA ALA A 246 -3.42 9.66 -9.07
C ALA A 246 -4.68 8.78 -9.20
N LEU A 247 -5.48 8.66 -8.13
CA LEU A 247 -6.76 7.93 -8.14
C LEU A 247 -7.79 8.64 -9.01
N ILE A 248 -7.97 9.96 -8.83
CA ILE A 248 -8.90 10.77 -9.61
C ILE A 248 -8.56 10.69 -11.11
N ALA A 249 -7.26 10.80 -11.44
CA ALA A 249 -6.81 10.68 -12.82
C ALA A 249 -7.08 9.30 -13.43
N ALA A 250 -7.10 8.24 -12.60
CA ALA A 250 -7.40 6.89 -13.04
C ALA A 250 -8.91 6.59 -13.16
N GLU A 251 -9.78 7.39 -12.52
CA GLU A 251 -11.23 7.26 -12.54
C GLU A 251 -11.90 8.25 -13.52
N ALA A 252 -11.14 9.24 -14.05
CA ALA A 252 -11.66 10.29 -14.93
C ALA A 252 -11.90 9.78 -16.35
N GLU A 253 -13.06 9.08 -16.54
CA GLU A 253 -13.72 8.78 -17.80
C GLU A 253 -15.20 9.07 -17.77
#